data_109e47c83a432691843144281a9a3103
#
_entry.id   109e47c83a432691843144281a9a3103
#
_cell.length_a   1.000
_cell.length_b   1.000
_cell.length_c   1.000
_cell.angle_alpha   90.00
_cell.angle_beta   90.00
_cell.angle_gamma   90.00
#
_symmetry.space_group_name_H-M   'P 1'
#
loop_
_entity.id
_entity.type
_entity.pdbx_description
1 polymer ?
#
loop_
_entity_poly.entity_id
_entity_poly.type
_entity_poly.pdbx_seq_one_letter_code
_entity_poly.pdbx_strand_id
1 'polypeptide(L)'
;MRKRLKRFWFVILLLFICFLYIQSLYNEHKNQSNSISPKPIEVTGLNPLVKEKTNQLIQQAAKIGITVIITDDFRSSKDQDQLYEKGRTVSGNIVTNAKGGESYHNYGLAVDFALKTPTGDVIWDMEYDGNKNGRSDWYEVVDLAKALGFSWGGDWAQFKDYPHLQMDFGLSINDLQNGEKPDES
;
A
#
# COMPACT_ATOMS: atom_id res chain seq x y z
N MET A 1 48.09 -54.65 4.78
CA MET A 1 47.01 -53.87 5.48
C MET A 1 47.25 -52.39 5.55
N ARG A 2 48.35 -51.81 5.91
CA ARG A 2 48.64 -50.37 6.09
C ARG A 2 48.38 -49.49 4.83
N LYS A 3 48.65 -50.00 3.60
CA LYS A 3 48.44 -49.24 2.34
C LYS A 3 46.95 -49.05 1.97
N ARG A 4 46.08 -50.05 2.30
CA ARG A 4 44.64 -49.95 2.07
C ARG A 4 43.95 -48.95 3.04
N LEU A 5 44.40 -48.91 4.29
CA LEU A 5 43.92 -48.01 5.29
C LEU A 5 44.26 -46.54 4.95
N LYS A 6 45.49 -46.26 4.46
CA LYS A 6 45.88 -44.92 4.02
C LYS A 6 45.06 -44.42 2.82
N ARG A 7 44.72 -45.31 1.86
CA ARG A 7 43.82 -44.96 0.72
C ARG A 7 42.41 -44.67 1.19
N PHE A 8 41.89 -45.38 2.17
CA PHE A 8 40.58 -45.18 2.75
C PHE A 8 40.47 -43.79 3.43
N TRP A 9 41.44 -43.44 4.26
CA TRP A 9 41.49 -42.12 4.89
C TRP A 9 41.69 -40.98 3.89
N PHE A 10 42.41 -41.18 2.81
CA PHE A 10 42.57 -40.19 1.75
C PHE A 10 41.27 -39.93 1.01
N VAL A 11 40.48 -40.97 0.74
CA VAL A 11 39.15 -40.81 0.12
C VAL A 11 38.19 -40.07 1.04
N ILE A 12 38.19 -40.37 2.35
CA ILE A 12 37.33 -39.63 3.33
C ILE A 12 37.75 -38.16 3.38
N LEU A 13 39.03 -37.85 3.38
CA LEU A 13 39.50 -36.46 3.37
C LEU A 13 39.04 -35.71 2.12
N LEU A 14 39.13 -36.34 0.93
CA LEU A 14 38.62 -35.74 -0.30
C LEU A 14 37.12 -35.48 -0.28
N LEU A 15 36.34 -36.45 0.22
CA LEU A 15 34.89 -36.28 0.37
C LEU A 15 34.55 -35.13 1.35
N PHE A 16 35.31 -35.01 2.43
CA PHE A 16 35.15 -33.94 3.40
C PHE A 16 35.50 -32.57 2.79
N ILE A 17 36.57 -32.47 2.00
CA ILE A 17 36.93 -31.24 1.28
C ILE A 17 35.83 -30.87 0.25
N CYS A 18 35.33 -31.85 -0.52
CA CYS A 18 34.22 -31.63 -1.44
C CYS A 18 32.98 -31.16 -0.70
N PHE A 19 32.65 -31.73 0.46
CA PHE A 19 31.49 -31.29 1.26
C PHE A 19 31.64 -29.82 1.72
N LEU A 20 32.84 -29.45 2.23
CA LEU A 20 33.09 -28.07 2.64
C LEU A 20 33.01 -27.08 1.45
N TYR A 21 33.47 -27.49 0.28
CA TYR A 21 33.38 -26.69 -0.94
C TYR A 21 31.93 -26.50 -1.38
N ILE A 22 31.11 -27.54 -1.36
CA ILE A 22 29.69 -27.48 -1.67
C ILE A 22 28.97 -26.57 -0.65
N GLN A 23 29.31 -26.69 0.63
CA GLN A 23 28.76 -25.80 1.67
C GLN A 23 29.14 -24.32 1.43
N SER A 24 30.36 -24.06 0.99
CA SER A 24 30.82 -22.71 0.64
C SER A 24 30.03 -22.15 -0.53
N LEU A 25 29.87 -22.93 -1.62
CA LEU A 25 29.04 -22.50 -2.77
C LEU A 25 27.60 -22.28 -2.40
N TYR A 26 27.01 -23.13 -1.55
CA TYR A 26 25.64 -22.95 -1.06
C TYR A 26 25.48 -21.67 -0.25
N ASN A 27 26.43 -21.37 0.63
CA ASN A 27 26.42 -20.15 1.44
C ASN A 27 26.65 -18.88 0.58
N GLU A 28 27.53 -18.96 -0.42
CA GLU A 28 27.71 -17.88 -1.40
C GLU A 28 26.43 -17.60 -2.18
N HIS A 29 25.76 -18.65 -2.67
CA HIS A 29 24.48 -18.51 -3.39
C HIS A 29 23.38 -17.97 -2.49
N LYS A 30 23.30 -18.42 -1.24
CA LYS A 30 22.35 -17.90 -0.23
C LYS A 30 22.63 -16.43 0.12
N ASN A 31 23.90 -16.03 0.23
CA ASN A 31 24.26 -14.63 0.50
C ASN A 31 23.99 -13.73 -0.71
N GLN A 32 24.15 -14.23 -1.94
CA GLN A 32 23.85 -13.51 -3.16
C GLN A 32 22.33 -13.31 -3.35
N SER A 33 21.50 -14.30 -2.99
CA SER A 33 20.05 -14.17 -3.01
C SER A 33 19.54 -13.23 -1.91
N ASN A 34 20.22 -13.13 -0.76
CA ASN A 34 19.87 -12.19 0.32
C ASN A 34 20.39 -10.75 0.08
N SER A 35 21.31 -10.53 -0.87
CA SER A 35 21.83 -9.19 -1.18
C SER A 35 21.01 -8.42 -2.24
N ILE A 36 20.04 -9.08 -2.87
CA ILE A 36 19.04 -8.44 -3.74
C ILE A 36 17.76 -8.27 -2.91
N SER A 37 17.84 -7.55 -1.80
CA SER A 37 16.65 -6.88 -1.26
C SER A 37 16.32 -5.77 -2.24
N PRO A 38 15.14 -5.76 -2.88
CA PRO A 38 14.77 -4.66 -3.74
C PRO A 38 14.88 -3.37 -2.93
N LYS A 39 15.60 -2.38 -3.47
CA LYS A 39 15.65 -1.06 -2.84
C LYS A 39 14.21 -0.58 -2.69
N PRO A 40 13.79 -0.15 -1.48
CA PRO A 40 12.44 0.37 -1.30
C PRO A 40 12.16 1.42 -2.38
N ILE A 41 11.00 1.32 -3.00
CA ILE A 41 10.58 2.29 -4.01
C ILE A 41 10.41 3.62 -3.30
N GLU A 42 11.17 4.62 -3.70
CA GLU A 42 10.98 5.99 -3.22
C GLU A 42 9.75 6.57 -3.96
N VAL A 43 8.58 6.44 -3.36
CA VAL A 43 7.35 7.07 -3.82
C VAL A 43 7.33 8.48 -3.26
N THR A 44 7.09 9.47 -4.11
CA THR A 44 7.09 10.90 -3.74
C THR A 44 5.76 11.60 -4.00
N GLY A 45 4.75 10.86 -4.44
CA GLY A 45 3.43 11.40 -4.76
C GLY A 45 2.46 10.34 -5.23
N LEU A 46 1.27 10.76 -5.65
CA LEU A 46 0.26 9.87 -6.23
C LEU A 46 0.78 9.21 -7.52
N ASN A 47 0.43 7.94 -7.69
CA ASN A 47 0.54 7.26 -8.97
C ASN A 47 -0.19 8.07 -10.06
N PRO A 48 0.38 8.24 -11.26
CA PRO A 48 -0.21 9.07 -12.32
C PRO A 48 -1.65 8.69 -12.68
N LEU A 49 -1.97 7.38 -12.76
CA LEU A 49 -3.32 6.92 -13.05
C LEU A 49 -4.28 7.19 -11.89
N VAL A 50 -3.85 6.97 -10.65
CA VAL A 50 -4.67 7.31 -9.46
C VAL A 50 -4.99 8.80 -9.45
N LYS A 51 -4.00 9.67 -9.73
CA LYS A 51 -4.17 11.11 -9.84
C LYS A 51 -5.16 11.49 -10.95
N GLU A 52 -5.04 10.89 -12.12
CA GLU A 52 -5.95 11.11 -13.25
C GLU A 52 -7.39 10.72 -12.87
N LYS A 53 -7.59 9.51 -12.31
CA LYS A 53 -8.91 9.02 -11.91
C LYS A 53 -9.52 9.86 -10.77
N THR A 54 -8.71 10.33 -9.83
CA THR A 54 -9.16 11.27 -8.79
C THR A 54 -9.65 12.60 -9.41
N ASN A 55 -8.93 13.15 -10.37
CA ASN A 55 -9.38 14.35 -11.08
C ASN A 55 -10.68 14.11 -11.87
N GLN A 56 -10.83 12.94 -12.52
CA GLN A 56 -12.05 12.56 -13.20
C GLN A 56 -13.22 12.44 -12.21
N LEU A 57 -13.01 11.87 -11.02
CA LEU A 57 -14.00 11.77 -9.96
C LEU A 57 -14.52 13.15 -9.55
N ILE A 58 -13.62 14.09 -9.23
CA ILE A 58 -13.95 15.46 -8.85
C ILE A 58 -14.78 16.13 -9.95
N GLN A 59 -14.37 15.99 -11.22
CA GLN A 59 -15.08 16.58 -12.35
C GLN A 59 -16.46 15.95 -12.59
N GLN A 60 -16.60 14.63 -12.41
CA GLN A 60 -17.88 13.94 -12.59
C GLN A 60 -18.85 14.28 -11.46
N ALA A 61 -18.39 14.34 -10.21
CA ALA A 61 -19.18 14.77 -9.06
C ALA A 61 -19.66 16.21 -9.24
N ALA A 62 -18.81 17.12 -9.70
CA ALA A 62 -19.19 18.51 -9.95
C ALA A 62 -20.29 18.65 -11.01
N LYS A 63 -20.34 17.76 -12.03
CA LYS A 63 -21.41 17.78 -13.05
C LYS A 63 -22.80 17.45 -12.49
N ILE A 64 -22.86 16.74 -11.37
CA ILE A 64 -24.10 16.40 -10.66
C ILE A 64 -24.33 17.26 -9.42
N GLY A 65 -23.60 18.39 -9.30
CA GLY A 65 -23.76 19.37 -8.24
C GLY A 65 -23.06 19.04 -6.92
N ILE A 66 -22.19 18.05 -6.89
CA ILE A 66 -21.46 17.62 -5.68
C ILE A 66 -20.02 18.16 -5.74
N THR A 67 -19.62 18.84 -4.67
CA THR A 67 -18.22 19.31 -4.52
C THR A 67 -17.44 18.35 -3.66
N VAL A 68 -16.45 17.66 -4.26
CA VAL A 68 -15.52 16.74 -3.60
C VAL A 68 -14.21 17.44 -3.29
N ILE A 69 -13.68 17.20 -2.11
CA ILE A 69 -12.34 17.62 -1.69
C ILE A 69 -11.50 16.38 -1.35
N ILE A 70 -10.27 16.33 -1.81
CA ILE A 70 -9.29 15.34 -1.36
C ILE A 70 -8.67 15.88 -0.06
N THR A 71 -8.83 15.13 1.01
CA THR A 71 -8.37 15.49 2.36
C THR A 71 -7.04 14.87 2.70
N ASP A 72 -6.67 13.76 2.04
CA ASP A 72 -5.37 13.12 2.11
C ASP A 72 -5.08 12.39 0.79
N ASP A 73 -3.79 12.29 0.44
CA ASP A 73 -3.34 11.60 -0.77
C ASP A 73 -2.08 10.76 -0.51
N PHE A 74 -0.95 11.07 -1.14
CA PHE A 74 0.31 10.42 -0.82
C PHE A 74 0.77 10.78 0.59
N ARG A 75 1.12 9.75 1.36
CA ARG A 75 1.67 9.89 2.72
C ARG A 75 2.98 9.12 2.83
N SER A 76 4.07 9.76 3.25
CA SER A 76 5.32 9.05 3.46
C SER A 76 5.19 8.00 4.58
N SER A 77 6.02 6.96 4.54
CA SER A 77 6.04 5.95 5.63
C SER A 77 6.32 6.60 6.99
N LYS A 78 7.16 7.64 7.02
CA LYS A 78 7.45 8.40 8.24
C LYS A 78 6.22 9.13 8.78
N ASP A 79 5.44 9.77 7.93
CA ASP A 79 4.22 10.48 8.33
C ASP A 79 3.13 9.49 8.76
N GLN A 80 3.08 8.31 8.12
CA GLN A 80 2.22 7.20 8.53
C GLN A 80 2.58 6.70 9.94
N ASP A 81 3.87 6.56 10.26
CA ASP A 81 4.31 6.16 11.61
C ASP A 81 3.91 7.22 12.65
N GLN A 82 4.05 8.50 12.35
CA GLN A 82 3.58 9.57 13.23
C GLN A 82 2.06 9.50 13.45
N LEU A 83 1.30 9.15 12.42
CA LEU A 83 -0.15 8.97 12.53
C LEU A 83 -0.48 7.75 13.39
N TYR A 84 0.25 6.65 13.24
CA TYR A 84 0.11 5.43 14.02
C TYR A 84 0.40 5.66 15.52
N GLU A 85 1.33 6.54 15.85
CA GLU A 85 1.69 6.88 17.24
C GLU A 85 0.59 7.65 17.98
N LYS A 86 -0.32 8.36 17.28
CA LYS A 86 -1.43 9.08 17.89
C LYS A 86 -2.34 8.12 18.67
N GLY A 87 -2.63 8.46 19.91
CA GLY A 87 -3.42 7.65 20.84
C GLY A 87 -2.70 6.40 21.38
N ARG A 88 -1.39 6.23 21.05
CA ARG A 88 -0.55 5.13 21.56
C ARG A 88 0.64 5.66 22.37
N THR A 89 1.59 6.31 21.71
CA THR A 89 2.78 6.91 22.34
C THR A 89 2.69 8.43 22.39
N VAL A 90 1.87 9.04 21.55
CA VAL A 90 1.56 10.47 21.50
C VAL A 90 0.08 10.66 21.88
N SER A 91 -0.23 11.78 22.56
CA SER A 91 -1.61 12.10 22.95
C SER A 91 -2.53 12.26 21.73
N GLY A 92 -3.79 11.89 21.88
CA GLY A 92 -4.82 11.95 20.84
C GLY A 92 -5.62 10.65 20.75
N ASN A 93 -6.43 10.53 19.71
CA ASN A 93 -7.18 9.30 19.42
C ASN A 93 -6.38 8.42 18.44
N ILE A 94 -6.59 7.11 18.51
CA ILE A 94 -6.12 6.18 17.48
C ILE A 94 -6.89 6.48 16.19
N VAL A 95 -6.15 6.87 15.15
CA VAL A 95 -6.73 7.27 13.85
C VAL A 95 -6.37 6.30 12.73
N THR A 96 -5.40 5.40 12.95
CA THR A 96 -5.01 4.35 12.01
C THR A 96 -4.46 3.13 12.72
N ASN A 97 -4.60 1.96 12.11
CA ASN A 97 -3.95 0.72 12.57
C ASN A 97 -2.73 0.35 11.70
N ALA A 98 -2.50 1.05 10.59
CA ALA A 98 -1.39 0.82 9.68
C ALA A 98 -0.15 1.63 10.10
N LYS A 99 1.01 0.98 10.16
CA LYS A 99 2.33 1.60 10.30
C LYS A 99 2.85 2.08 8.95
N GLY A 100 4.01 2.72 8.97
CA GLY A 100 4.73 3.09 7.75
C GLY A 100 4.97 1.89 6.84
N GLY A 101 4.59 2.01 5.57
CA GLY A 101 4.62 0.93 4.59
C GLY A 101 3.45 -0.05 4.64
N GLU A 102 2.47 0.14 5.53
CA GLU A 102 1.29 -0.74 5.67
C GLU A 102 0.00 -0.10 5.12
N SER A 103 0.11 1.02 4.42
CA SER A 103 -1.02 1.73 3.82
C SER A 103 -0.79 1.97 2.33
N TYR A 104 -1.84 1.86 1.51
CA TYR A 104 -1.78 2.20 0.08
C TYR A 104 -1.45 3.69 -0.17
N HIS A 105 -1.72 4.59 0.78
CA HIS A 105 -1.24 5.98 0.75
C HIS A 105 0.29 6.07 0.66
N ASN A 106 1.01 5.11 1.28
CA ASN A 106 2.48 5.11 1.25
C ASN A 106 3.06 4.80 -0.13
N TYR A 107 2.24 4.25 -1.01
CA TYR A 107 2.60 3.89 -2.39
C TYR A 107 1.95 4.79 -3.43
N GLY A 108 1.24 5.86 -2.96
CA GLY A 108 0.51 6.77 -3.84
C GLY A 108 -0.69 6.14 -4.53
N LEU A 109 -1.26 5.09 -3.95
CA LEU A 109 -2.33 4.29 -4.52
C LEU A 109 -3.70 4.54 -3.86
N ALA A 110 -3.78 5.48 -2.93
CA ALA A 110 -5.00 5.82 -2.21
C ALA A 110 -5.16 7.33 -2.06
N VAL A 111 -6.42 7.75 -1.92
CA VAL A 111 -6.82 9.10 -1.55
C VAL A 111 -7.97 9.02 -0.54
N ASP A 112 -8.06 10.01 0.35
CA ASP A 112 -9.21 10.22 1.21
C ASP A 112 -9.99 11.44 0.71
N PHE A 113 -11.31 11.36 0.75
CA PHE A 113 -12.19 12.45 0.30
C PHE A 113 -13.15 12.91 1.41
N ALA A 114 -13.67 14.10 1.20
CA ALA A 114 -14.80 14.66 1.93
C ALA A 114 -15.70 15.47 0.98
N LEU A 115 -16.87 15.83 1.43
CA LEU A 115 -17.78 16.72 0.71
C LEU A 115 -17.56 18.17 1.16
N LYS A 116 -17.81 19.11 0.24
CA LYS A 116 -17.81 20.54 0.57
C LYS A 116 -19.18 21.14 0.31
N THR A 117 -19.73 21.79 1.33
CA THR A 117 -21.02 22.48 1.23
C THR A 117 -20.91 23.76 0.38
N PRO A 118 -22.02 24.32 -0.10
CA PRO A 118 -22.04 25.63 -0.76
C PRO A 118 -21.56 26.79 0.13
N THR A 119 -21.63 26.64 1.47
CA THR A 119 -21.11 27.61 2.44
C THR A 119 -19.58 27.47 2.64
N GLY A 120 -18.96 26.43 2.08
CA GLY A 120 -17.52 26.21 2.13
C GLY A 120 -17.07 25.23 3.23
N ASP A 121 -18.00 24.71 4.01
CA ASP A 121 -17.68 23.75 5.09
C ASP A 121 -17.32 22.40 4.52
N VAL A 122 -16.28 21.77 5.09
CA VAL A 122 -15.89 20.40 4.78
C VAL A 122 -16.59 19.45 5.73
N ILE A 123 -17.33 18.49 5.18
CA ILE A 123 -18.18 17.57 5.93
C ILE A 123 -17.91 16.11 5.56
N TRP A 124 -18.09 15.23 6.56
CA TRP A 124 -18.06 13.76 6.44
C TRP A 124 -19.44 13.16 6.74
N ASP A 125 -20.51 13.91 6.43
CA ASP A 125 -21.89 13.48 6.63
C ASP A 125 -22.33 12.59 5.46
N MET A 126 -22.53 11.32 5.75
CA MET A 126 -22.92 10.31 4.77
C MET A 126 -24.41 10.36 4.39
N GLU A 127 -25.22 11.14 5.11
CA GLU A 127 -26.65 11.34 4.82
C GLU A 127 -26.92 12.66 4.06
N TYR A 128 -25.86 13.47 3.85
CA TYR A 128 -25.98 14.75 3.19
C TYR A 128 -26.46 14.63 1.73
N ASP A 129 -27.54 15.32 1.38
CA ASP A 129 -28.09 15.45 0.03
C ASP A 129 -28.09 16.94 -0.37
N GLY A 130 -26.93 17.43 -0.76
CA GLY A 130 -26.73 18.84 -1.10
C GLY A 130 -27.19 19.19 -2.50
N ASN A 131 -27.20 18.24 -3.45
CA ASN A 131 -27.71 18.41 -4.80
C ASN A 131 -29.24 18.22 -4.88
N LYS A 132 -29.90 17.79 -3.78
CA LYS A 132 -31.37 17.67 -3.59
C LYS A 132 -32.02 16.70 -4.59
N ASN A 133 -31.36 15.62 -4.93
CA ASN A 133 -31.91 14.62 -5.82
C ASN A 133 -32.57 13.42 -5.09
N GLY A 134 -32.55 13.42 -3.74
CA GLY A 134 -33.13 12.39 -2.88
C GLY A 134 -32.13 11.21 -2.60
N ARG A 135 -30.87 11.36 -2.97
CA ARG A 135 -29.79 10.40 -2.70
C ARG A 135 -28.71 11.10 -1.87
N SER A 136 -27.97 10.32 -1.09
CA SER A 136 -26.80 10.84 -0.41
C SER A 136 -25.69 11.17 -1.40
N ASP A 137 -25.17 12.41 -1.35
CA ASP A 137 -24.02 12.85 -2.15
C ASP A 137 -22.79 11.98 -1.93
N TRP A 138 -22.59 11.48 -0.69
CA TRP A 138 -21.47 10.59 -0.36
C TRP A 138 -21.50 9.30 -1.17
N TYR A 139 -22.64 8.62 -1.18
CA TYR A 139 -22.77 7.36 -1.93
C TYR A 139 -22.77 7.59 -3.44
N GLU A 140 -23.23 8.74 -3.93
CA GLU A 140 -23.10 9.08 -5.35
C GLU A 140 -21.62 9.23 -5.75
N VAL A 141 -20.81 9.89 -4.91
CA VAL A 141 -19.35 9.98 -5.12
C VAL A 141 -18.71 8.59 -5.09
N VAL A 142 -19.10 7.72 -4.15
CA VAL A 142 -18.62 6.32 -4.09
C VAL A 142 -18.96 5.54 -5.35
N ASP A 143 -20.19 5.66 -5.87
CA ASP A 143 -20.61 5.02 -7.11
C ASP A 143 -19.75 5.48 -8.30
N LEU A 144 -19.48 6.79 -8.40
CA LEU A 144 -18.60 7.36 -9.43
C LEU A 144 -17.15 6.85 -9.27
N ALA A 145 -16.65 6.79 -8.03
CA ALA A 145 -15.30 6.29 -7.75
C ALA A 145 -15.16 4.83 -8.16
N LYS A 146 -16.12 3.97 -7.81
CA LYS A 146 -16.15 2.56 -8.22
C LYS A 146 -16.19 2.41 -9.74
N ALA A 147 -16.99 3.23 -10.44
CA ALA A 147 -17.04 3.23 -11.89
C ALA A 147 -15.70 3.66 -12.53
N LEU A 148 -14.87 4.42 -11.84
CA LEU A 148 -13.53 4.82 -12.25
C LEU A 148 -12.45 3.78 -11.88
N GLY A 149 -12.81 2.70 -11.16
CA GLY A 149 -11.92 1.61 -10.80
C GLY A 149 -11.36 1.67 -9.38
N PHE A 150 -11.87 2.58 -8.53
CA PHE A 150 -11.50 2.59 -7.11
C PHE A 150 -12.24 1.49 -6.33
N SER A 151 -11.55 0.91 -5.36
CA SER A 151 -12.15 0.21 -4.24
C SER A 151 -12.42 1.20 -3.11
N TRP A 152 -13.53 1.01 -2.36
CA TRP A 152 -13.93 1.89 -1.27
C TRP A 152 -13.75 1.23 0.10
N GLY A 153 -13.14 1.93 1.05
CA GLY A 153 -12.92 1.45 2.41
C GLY A 153 -14.20 1.21 3.21
N GLY A 154 -15.33 1.84 2.80
CA GLY A 154 -16.65 1.57 3.36
C GLY A 154 -17.18 0.16 3.06
N ASP A 155 -16.65 -0.56 2.08
CA ASP A 155 -17.04 -1.94 1.79
C ASP A 155 -16.30 -2.99 2.65
N TRP A 156 -15.22 -2.60 3.34
CA TRP A 156 -14.43 -3.55 4.12
C TRP A 156 -15.23 -4.18 5.25
N ALA A 157 -15.05 -5.48 5.47
CA ALA A 157 -15.89 -6.22 6.42
C ALA A 157 -15.55 -5.95 7.90
N GLN A 158 -14.26 -5.79 8.22
CA GLN A 158 -13.78 -5.72 9.60
C GLN A 158 -13.59 -4.31 10.12
N PHE A 159 -13.28 -3.37 9.24
CA PHE A 159 -13.01 -1.98 9.56
C PHE A 159 -13.56 -1.11 8.43
N LYS A 160 -14.39 -0.13 8.76
CA LYS A 160 -14.97 0.79 7.78
C LYS A 160 -14.15 2.06 7.74
N ASP A 161 -13.60 2.38 6.58
CA ASP A 161 -12.91 3.63 6.32
C ASP A 161 -13.65 4.39 5.21
N TYR A 162 -14.62 5.16 5.62
CA TYR A 162 -15.54 5.79 4.69
C TYR A 162 -14.91 6.84 3.75
N PRO A 163 -13.91 7.66 4.17
CA PRO A 163 -13.19 8.55 3.27
C PRO A 163 -12.34 7.86 2.22
N HIS A 164 -11.88 6.64 2.49
CA HIS A 164 -10.80 5.97 1.78
C HIS A 164 -11.21 5.39 0.42
N LEU A 165 -10.48 5.78 -0.61
CA LEU A 165 -10.55 5.23 -1.97
C LEU A 165 -9.16 4.76 -2.41
N GLN A 166 -9.03 3.54 -2.94
CA GLN A 166 -7.75 3.00 -3.41
C GLN A 166 -7.85 2.30 -4.77
N MET A 167 -6.74 2.27 -5.49
CA MET A 167 -6.52 1.43 -6.67
C MET A 167 -5.31 0.55 -6.39
N ASP A 168 -5.55 -0.72 -6.02
CA ASP A 168 -4.47 -1.64 -5.64
C ASP A 168 -3.79 -2.33 -6.82
N PHE A 169 -4.39 -2.27 -8.01
CA PHE A 169 -3.88 -2.92 -9.23
C PHE A 169 -3.65 -4.44 -9.06
N GLY A 170 -4.37 -5.08 -8.13
CA GLY A 170 -4.20 -6.47 -7.78
C GLY A 170 -3.01 -6.77 -6.87
N LEU A 171 -2.30 -5.74 -6.39
CA LEU A 171 -1.15 -5.85 -5.49
C LEU A 171 -1.60 -5.73 -4.03
N SER A 172 -1.15 -6.66 -3.20
CA SER A 172 -1.29 -6.55 -1.75
C SER A 172 -0.23 -5.61 -1.16
N ILE A 173 -0.43 -5.17 0.09
CA ILE A 173 0.60 -4.42 0.84
C ILE A 173 1.92 -5.20 0.91
N ASN A 174 1.87 -6.54 1.05
CA ASN A 174 3.07 -7.36 1.08
C ASN A 174 3.84 -7.33 -0.25
N ASP A 175 3.14 -7.34 -1.39
CA ASP A 175 3.76 -7.26 -2.71
C ASP A 175 4.46 -5.90 -2.89
N LEU A 176 3.79 -4.82 -2.49
CA LEU A 176 4.34 -3.46 -2.50
C LEU A 176 5.56 -3.31 -1.58
N GLN A 177 5.54 -3.92 -0.38
CA GLN A 177 6.68 -3.97 0.54
C GLN A 177 7.85 -4.76 -0.05
N ASN A 178 7.59 -5.77 -0.86
CA ASN A 178 8.60 -6.54 -1.59
C ASN A 178 9.11 -5.83 -2.86
N GLY A 179 8.61 -4.62 -3.15
CA GLY A 179 9.09 -3.79 -4.26
C GLY A 179 8.34 -4.00 -5.57
N GLU A 180 7.23 -4.74 -5.57
CA GLU A 180 6.35 -4.81 -6.73
C GLU A 180 5.66 -3.46 -6.99
N LYS A 181 5.33 -3.18 -8.24
CA LYS A 181 4.71 -1.91 -8.68
C LYS A 181 3.53 -2.20 -9.59
N PRO A 182 2.53 -1.29 -9.63
CA PRO A 182 1.55 -1.32 -10.70
C PRO A 182 2.23 -1.28 -12.07
N ASP A 183 1.71 -2.05 -13.03
CA ASP A 183 2.15 -1.96 -14.42
C ASP A 183 1.86 -0.56 -14.96
N GLU A 184 2.88 0.07 -15.53
CA GLU A 184 2.75 1.37 -16.23
C GLU A 184 2.18 1.14 -17.64
N SER A 185 0.95 0.60 -17.75
CA SER A 185 0.29 0.36 -19.03
C SER A 185 -0.80 1.39 -19.33
#